data_ed848ea1bc3de0a31aa64b4dc7c09714
#
_entry.id   ed848ea1bc3de0a31aa64b4dc7c09714
#
_cell.length_a   1.000
_cell.length_b   1.000
_cell.length_c   1.000
_cell.angle_alpha   90.00
_cell.angle_beta   90.00
_cell.angle_gamma   90.00
#
_symmetry.space_group_name_H-M   'P 1'
#
loop_
_entity.id
_entity.type
_entity.pdbx_description
1 polymer ?
#
loop_
_entity_poly.entity_id
_entity_poly.type
_entity_poly.pdbx_seq_one_letter_code
_entity_poly.pdbx_strand_id
1 'polypeptide(L)'
;MTTGGSVAVGVDTEEIQEPVRAAIDGGGIAWRPIALMAAVAGAFHLMVATRYGWHHDEFYYVICGRHPAFGYVDQPPAAPLLARFADAAGGLFGVRLLAIVAQLVCIVLTGVLASQFGARRAAQTLAAAAVAACPVFVAASMLFGTTVLDQAAWAAVFVLVTCALRENRVRWWAASGAVAGLGFEGKNTIAVLVLGIAVGVVVHRREVVRTPGPWVAWAVAGVLAAPNVVWDALHGWPNLTMDHTLSQQQGGPLGSLARMPELPLLLAGPPLIGLWWLGLRWLRSPEGRAHRWLVPTAAVVTAVFVCGGGKVYYPAPLLMPLFAAGAVAAPIQWYPRRGLRSAVDGAGQSTRGWLSPGLGRGGRGVAISALVAAVIGLPILPPAASTALRFVNPELMQTYGWPRFTHEVAVAAAAQPASVPIFTSDFGEAGALTILGPGAGLRRPVYSGHDNYVYWGPPAGTPDTVLCVGKFPAGYLSRFWGQVTEVAPITLPAGLKNAETDRHAAIYLCRQPRGTWAQLWPQLHHVD
;
A
#
# COMPACT_ATOMS: atom_id res chain seq x y z
N MET A 1 -59.36 58.25 24.63
CA MET A 1 -59.64 57.04 23.88
C MET A 1 -58.68 57.09 22.67
N THR A 2 -57.54 56.43 22.79
CA THR A 2 -56.54 56.30 21.73
C THR A 2 -56.17 54.84 21.61
N THR A 3 -56.63 54.22 20.54
CA THR A 3 -56.37 52.81 20.17
C THR A 3 -55.00 52.72 19.50
N GLY A 4 -54.05 52.05 20.16
CA GLY A 4 -52.76 51.71 19.60
C GLY A 4 -52.89 50.42 18.75
N GLY A 5 -52.66 50.54 17.46
CA GLY A 5 -52.53 49.39 16.55
C GLY A 5 -51.11 48.82 16.57
N SER A 6 -50.95 47.60 17.04
CA SER A 6 -49.72 46.81 16.94
C SER A 6 -49.66 46.19 15.54
N VAL A 7 -48.68 46.63 14.74
CA VAL A 7 -48.34 45.96 13.47
C VAL A 7 -47.35 44.84 13.80
N ALA A 8 -47.82 43.61 13.81
CA ALA A 8 -46.96 42.44 13.85
C ALA A 8 -46.36 42.21 12.46
N VAL A 9 -45.07 42.51 12.30
CA VAL A 9 -44.29 42.12 11.10
C VAL A 9 -44.04 40.61 11.23
N GLY A 10 -44.84 39.83 10.54
CA GLY A 10 -44.60 38.40 10.33
C GLY A 10 -43.38 38.22 9.43
N VAL A 11 -42.26 37.94 10.02
CA VAL A 11 -41.08 37.46 9.27
C VAL A 11 -41.34 36.02 8.93
N ASP A 12 -41.56 35.72 7.63
CA ASP A 12 -41.71 34.37 7.10
C ASP A 12 -40.44 33.57 7.43
N THR A 13 -40.52 32.68 8.41
CA THR A 13 -39.42 31.81 8.83
C THR A 13 -39.07 30.78 7.76
N GLU A 14 -39.90 30.54 6.75
CA GLU A 14 -39.59 29.63 5.63
C GLU A 14 -38.61 30.26 4.63
N GLU A 15 -38.68 31.57 4.35
CA GLU A 15 -37.81 32.25 3.40
C GLU A 15 -36.35 32.38 3.90
N ILE A 16 -36.12 32.32 5.21
CA ILE A 16 -34.77 32.31 5.82
C ILE A 16 -34.22 30.88 5.86
N GLN A 17 -35.05 29.84 5.81
CA GLN A 17 -34.58 28.46 5.87
C GLN A 17 -34.04 27.92 4.55
N GLU A 18 -34.49 28.40 3.39
CA GLU A 18 -34.00 27.92 2.09
C GLU A 18 -32.51 28.26 1.82
N PRO A 19 -32.01 29.50 2.00
CA PRO A 19 -30.59 29.79 1.80
C PRO A 19 -29.70 29.14 2.87
N VAL A 20 -30.23 28.93 4.08
CA VAL A 20 -29.52 28.21 5.14
C VAL A 20 -29.50 26.70 4.85
N ARG A 21 -30.57 26.11 4.32
CA ARG A 21 -30.59 24.73 3.83
C ARG A 21 -29.68 24.54 2.62
N ALA A 22 -29.68 25.44 1.64
CA ALA A 22 -28.78 25.40 0.48
C ALA A 22 -27.30 25.59 0.87
N ALA A 23 -27.02 26.30 1.96
CA ALA A 23 -25.68 26.45 2.51
C ALA A 23 -25.26 25.23 3.38
N ILE A 24 -26.24 24.48 3.90
CA ILE A 24 -26.07 23.24 4.66
C ILE A 24 -26.04 22.03 3.71
N ASP A 25 -26.79 22.04 2.63
CA ASP A 25 -26.68 21.07 1.52
C ASP A 25 -25.36 21.32 0.78
N GLY A 26 -24.31 20.82 1.39
CA GLY A 26 -22.93 20.92 0.91
C GLY A 26 -22.87 20.45 -0.54
N GLY A 27 -22.81 21.43 -1.46
CA GLY A 27 -22.79 21.21 -2.89
C GLY A 27 -21.84 20.09 -3.25
N GLY A 28 -22.25 19.23 -4.14
CA GLY A 28 -21.61 18.02 -4.69
C GLY A 28 -20.12 17.78 -4.47
N ILE A 29 -19.58 16.74 -5.01
CA ILE A 29 -18.15 16.38 -4.82
C ILE A 29 -17.24 17.53 -5.28
N ALA A 30 -16.23 17.83 -4.46
CA ALA A 30 -15.25 18.89 -4.71
C ALA A 30 -14.16 18.45 -5.71
N TRP A 31 -14.57 18.07 -6.94
CA TRP A 31 -13.66 17.45 -7.92
C TRP A 31 -12.39 18.26 -8.19
N ARG A 32 -12.52 19.57 -8.43
CA ARG A 32 -11.36 20.41 -8.75
C ARG A 32 -10.27 20.41 -7.66
N PRO A 33 -10.57 20.74 -6.39
CA PRO A 33 -9.52 20.72 -5.36
C PRO A 33 -9.03 19.31 -5.01
N ILE A 34 -9.88 18.28 -5.09
CA ILE A 34 -9.44 16.88 -4.89
C ILE A 34 -8.49 16.46 -6.01
N ALA A 35 -8.84 16.72 -7.27
CA ALA A 35 -7.98 16.45 -8.42
C ALA A 35 -6.66 17.22 -8.35
N LEU A 36 -6.67 18.47 -7.88
CA LEU A 36 -5.44 19.23 -7.65
C LEU A 36 -4.54 18.58 -6.60
N MET A 37 -5.10 18.10 -5.48
CA MET A 37 -4.32 17.38 -4.47
C MET A 37 -3.71 16.09 -5.04
N ALA A 38 -4.49 15.32 -5.79
CA ALA A 38 -4.01 14.14 -6.48
C ALA A 38 -2.91 14.48 -7.50
N ALA A 39 -3.11 15.51 -8.32
CA ALA A 39 -2.13 15.93 -9.32
C ALA A 39 -0.80 16.40 -8.68
N VAL A 40 -0.86 17.17 -7.59
CA VAL A 40 0.33 17.61 -6.86
C VAL A 40 1.08 16.40 -6.27
N ALA A 41 0.37 15.49 -5.59
CA ALA A 41 0.98 14.28 -5.05
C ALA A 41 1.59 13.43 -6.17
N GLY A 42 0.86 13.21 -7.27
CA GLY A 42 1.34 12.46 -8.43
C GLY A 42 2.58 13.08 -9.06
N ALA A 43 2.62 14.40 -9.22
CA ALA A 43 3.78 15.10 -9.76
C ALA A 43 5.03 14.89 -8.88
N PHE A 44 4.89 14.98 -7.55
CA PHE A 44 6.01 14.72 -6.63
C PHE A 44 6.53 13.29 -6.76
N HIS A 45 5.65 12.28 -6.81
CA HIS A 45 6.05 10.88 -6.97
C HIS A 45 6.71 10.64 -8.33
N LEU A 46 6.17 11.20 -9.41
CA LEU A 46 6.73 11.08 -10.75
C LEU A 46 8.15 11.66 -10.85
N MET A 47 8.42 12.80 -10.21
CA MET A 47 9.75 13.43 -10.20
C MET A 47 10.83 12.54 -9.57
N VAL A 48 10.47 11.62 -8.69
CA VAL A 48 11.43 10.77 -7.95
C VAL A 48 11.28 9.29 -8.26
N ALA A 49 10.34 8.90 -9.12
CA ALA A 49 9.91 7.52 -9.32
C ALA A 49 11.06 6.54 -9.61
N THR A 50 12.07 6.92 -10.39
CA THR A 50 13.19 6.04 -10.79
C THR A 50 14.52 6.40 -10.14
N ARG A 51 14.53 7.31 -9.17
CA ARG A 51 15.76 7.92 -8.67
C ARG A 51 16.72 6.95 -7.98
N TYR A 52 16.20 5.96 -7.24
CA TYR A 52 17.03 4.97 -6.55
C TYR A 52 17.17 3.64 -7.31
N GLY A 53 16.29 3.35 -8.24
CA GLY A 53 16.29 2.10 -8.99
C GLY A 53 15.20 1.13 -8.52
N TRP A 54 15.31 -0.11 -8.96
CA TRP A 54 14.37 -1.18 -8.68
C TRP A 54 14.38 -1.58 -7.21
N HIS A 55 13.19 -1.86 -6.64
CA HIS A 55 13.06 -2.57 -5.38
C HIS A 55 13.16 -4.08 -5.62
N HIS A 56 13.69 -4.84 -4.65
CA HIS A 56 13.85 -6.29 -4.81
C HIS A 56 12.52 -7.01 -5.10
N ASP A 57 11.42 -6.60 -4.46
CA ASP A 57 10.09 -7.16 -4.74
C ASP A 57 9.61 -6.83 -6.16
N GLU A 58 9.94 -5.67 -6.71
CA GLU A 58 9.51 -5.30 -8.06
C GLU A 58 10.15 -6.22 -9.11
N PHE A 59 11.42 -6.60 -8.93
CA PHE A 59 12.03 -7.64 -9.74
C PHE A 59 11.25 -8.94 -9.66
N TYR A 60 10.91 -9.35 -8.45
CA TYR A 60 10.21 -10.61 -8.21
C TYR A 60 8.81 -10.60 -8.86
N TYR A 61 8.03 -9.52 -8.70
CA TYR A 61 6.72 -9.42 -9.37
C TYR A 61 6.84 -9.52 -10.88
N VAL A 62 7.82 -8.87 -11.50
CA VAL A 62 8.05 -8.97 -12.95
C VAL A 62 8.39 -10.40 -13.35
N ILE A 63 9.27 -11.08 -12.61
CA ILE A 63 9.65 -12.47 -12.91
C ILE A 63 8.47 -13.43 -12.69
N CYS A 64 7.72 -13.31 -11.58
CA CYS A 64 6.49 -14.07 -11.38
C CYS A 64 5.51 -13.88 -12.55
N GLY A 65 5.33 -12.64 -13.00
CA GLY A 65 4.47 -12.33 -14.14
C GLY A 65 4.96 -12.91 -15.47
N ARG A 66 6.27 -13.22 -15.63
CA ARG A 66 6.82 -13.95 -16.77
C ARG A 66 6.50 -15.44 -16.70
N HIS A 67 6.15 -15.96 -15.52
CA HIS A 67 5.68 -17.32 -15.25
C HIS A 67 4.23 -17.29 -14.73
N PRO A 68 3.22 -16.95 -15.58
CA PRO A 68 1.86 -16.69 -15.14
C PRO A 68 1.20 -17.91 -14.51
N ALA A 69 0.65 -17.72 -13.32
CA ALA A 69 -0.12 -18.69 -12.55
C ALA A 69 -1.32 -18.00 -11.90
N PHE A 70 -2.27 -18.76 -11.36
CA PHE A 70 -3.40 -18.20 -10.59
C PHE A 70 -3.06 -17.91 -9.12
N GLY A 71 -1.83 -18.14 -8.72
CA GLY A 71 -1.29 -17.82 -7.41
C GLY A 71 0.20 -18.07 -7.36
N TYR A 72 0.84 -17.56 -6.31
CA TYR A 72 2.25 -17.73 -5.99
C TYR A 72 2.37 -17.99 -4.49
N VAL A 73 3.53 -18.42 -4.02
CA VAL A 73 3.75 -18.80 -2.61
C VAL A 73 3.35 -17.71 -1.61
N ASP A 74 3.60 -16.47 -1.97
CA ASP A 74 3.49 -15.29 -1.11
C ASP A 74 2.42 -14.29 -1.55
N GLN A 75 1.78 -14.53 -2.72
CA GLN A 75 0.90 -13.50 -3.30
C GLN A 75 -0.06 -14.04 -4.37
N PRO A 76 -1.22 -13.37 -4.55
CA PRO A 76 -2.13 -13.60 -5.67
C PRO A 76 -1.58 -13.06 -7.00
N PRO A 77 -2.22 -13.40 -8.15
CA PRO A 77 -1.67 -13.17 -9.48
C PRO A 77 -1.69 -11.73 -10.00
N ALA A 78 -2.52 -10.84 -9.45
CA ALA A 78 -2.74 -9.53 -10.10
C ALA A 78 -1.49 -8.63 -10.06
N ALA A 79 -0.74 -8.60 -8.95
CA ALA A 79 0.46 -7.78 -8.86
C ALA A 79 1.55 -8.24 -9.84
N PRO A 80 1.90 -9.55 -9.93
CA PRO A 80 2.80 -10.07 -10.95
C PRO A 80 2.39 -9.76 -12.39
N LEU A 81 1.13 -10.00 -12.74
CA LEU A 81 0.64 -9.74 -14.09
C LEU A 81 0.74 -8.26 -14.47
N LEU A 82 0.30 -7.38 -13.58
CA LEU A 82 0.40 -5.94 -13.79
C LEU A 82 1.86 -5.47 -13.90
N ALA A 83 2.75 -5.98 -13.03
CA ALA A 83 4.18 -5.66 -13.08
C ALA A 83 4.81 -6.06 -14.42
N ARG A 84 4.51 -7.27 -14.93
CA ARG A 84 4.99 -7.75 -16.23
C ARG A 84 4.59 -6.82 -17.38
N PHE A 85 3.28 -6.46 -17.44
CA PHE A 85 2.80 -5.60 -18.52
C PHE A 85 3.37 -4.19 -18.41
N ALA A 86 3.51 -3.65 -17.21
CA ALA A 86 4.07 -2.34 -16.96
C ALA A 86 5.57 -2.29 -17.26
N ASP A 87 6.33 -3.34 -16.90
CA ASP A 87 7.74 -3.49 -17.27
C ASP A 87 7.92 -3.52 -18.79
N ALA A 88 7.12 -4.31 -19.51
CA ALA A 88 7.15 -4.38 -20.96
C ALA A 88 6.81 -3.03 -21.64
N ALA A 89 5.97 -2.20 -21.02
CA ALA A 89 5.55 -0.91 -21.55
C ALA A 89 6.53 0.24 -21.23
N GLY A 90 7.23 0.20 -20.09
CA GLY A 90 8.06 1.34 -19.66
C GLY A 90 9.09 1.00 -18.60
N GLY A 91 9.48 -0.26 -18.45
CA GLY A 91 10.46 -0.70 -17.46
C GLY A 91 10.09 -0.28 -16.04
N LEU A 92 11.08 0.09 -15.24
CA LEU A 92 10.87 0.56 -13.87
C LEU A 92 9.86 1.71 -13.79
N PHE A 93 9.91 2.66 -14.72
CA PHE A 93 8.97 3.79 -14.71
C PHE A 93 7.53 3.32 -14.89
N GLY A 94 7.28 2.39 -15.81
CA GLY A 94 5.96 1.79 -16.02
C GLY A 94 5.43 1.10 -14.76
N VAL A 95 6.29 0.31 -14.09
CA VAL A 95 5.94 -0.39 -12.84
C VAL A 95 5.61 0.63 -11.73
N ARG A 96 6.42 1.67 -11.55
CA ARG A 96 6.17 2.73 -10.53
C ARG A 96 4.92 3.56 -10.83
N LEU A 97 4.57 3.74 -12.10
CA LEU A 97 3.35 4.45 -12.49
C LEU A 97 2.10 3.75 -11.94
N LEU A 98 2.08 2.42 -11.87
CA LEU A 98 0.96 1.67 -11.26
C LEU A 98 0.80 2.02 -9.77
N ALA A 99 1.89 2.10 -9.02
CA ALA A 99 1.86 2.48 -7.61
C ALA A 99 1.36 3.91 -7.41
N ILE A 100 1.83 4.83 -8.25
CA ILE A 100 1.39 6.23 -8.23
C ILE A 100 -0.12 6.31 -8.52
N VAL A 101 -0.62 5.63 -9.55
CA VAL A 101 -2.04 5.61 -9.89
C VAL A 101 -2.88 5.06 -8.73
N ALA A 102 -2.45 3.98 -8.09
CA ALA A 102 -3.14 3.42 -6.92
C ALA A 102 -3.23 4.45 -5.77
N GLN A 103 -2.16 5.21 -5.52
CA GLN A 103 -2.18 6.29 -4.53
C GLN A 103 -3.15 7.41 -4.91
N LEU A 104 -3.19 7.82 -6.19
CA LEU A 104 -4.15 8.84 -6.65
C LEU A 104 -5.58 8.38 -6.45
N VAL A 105 -5.87 7.09 -6.69
CA VAL A 105 -7.18 6.48 -6.40
C VAL A 105 -7.51 6.59 -4.90
N CYS A 106 -6.59 6.28 -4.00
CA CYS A 106 -6.81 6.43 -2.55
C CYS A 106 -7.14 7.88 -2.16
N ILE A 107 -6.39 8.86 -2.70
CA ILE A 107 -6.61 10.30 -2.45
C ILE A 107 -8.01 10.71 -2.91
N VAL A 108 -8.37 10.39 -4.15
CA VAL A 108 -9.65 10.77 -4.75
C VAL A 108 -10.81 10.11 -4.01
N LEU A 109 -10.74 8.80 -3.77
CA LEU A 109 -11.81 8.05 -3.14
C LEU A 109 -12.02 8.45 -1.68
N THR A 110 -10.97 8.86 -0.96
CA THR A 110 -11.12 9.40 0.40
C THR A 110 -11.86 10.76 0.40
N GLY A 111 -11.57 11.62 -0.57
CA GLY A 111 -12.35 12.84 -0.77
C GLY A 111 -13.82 12.58 -1.11
N VAL A 112 -14.08 11.58 -1.97
CA VAL A 112 -15.44 11.11 -2.30
C VAL A 112 -16.14 10.53 -1.06
N LEU A 113 -15.44 9.70 -0.28
CA LEU A 113 -15.97 9.13 0.96
C LEU A 113 -16.35 10.23 1.98
N ALA A 114 -15.52 11.26 2.11
CA ALA A 114 -15.83 12.42 2.95
C ALA A 114 -17.12 13.13 2.47
N SER A 115 -17.34 13.27 1.15
CA SER A 115 -18.59 13.83 0.63
C SER A 115 -19.81 12.98 0.98
N GLN A 116 -19.67 11.66 0.97
CA GLN A 116 -20.73 10.73 1.37
C GLN A 116 -21.06 10.83 2.87
N PHE A 117 -20.09 11.23 3.69
CA PHE A 117 -20.29 11.49 5.12
C PHE A 117 -20.88 12.89 5.40
N GLY A 118 -21.21 13.66 4.35
CA GLY A 118 -21.77 14.99 4.47
C GLY A 118 -20.74 16.11 4.58
N ALA A 119 -19.47 15.86 4.25
CA ALA A 119 -18.43 16.87 4.31
C ALA A 119 -18.63 18.01 3.32
N ARG A 120 -18.44 19.26 3.77
CA ARG A 120 -18.32 20.45 2.90
C ARG A 120 -17.08 20.33 2.01
N ARG A 121 -17.04 21.08 0.89
CA ARG A 121 -15.93 21.01 -0.09
C ARG A 121 -14.54 21.14 0.51
N ALA A 122 -14.35 22.06 1.47
CA ALA A 122 -13.06 22.22 2.18
C ALA A 122 -12.69 20.98 3.02
N ALA A 123 -13.68 20.33 3.63
CA ALA A 123 -13.48 19.10 4.41
C ALA A 123 -13.13 17.91 3.50
N GLN A 124 -13.79 17.78 2.34
CA GLN A 124 -13.43 16.77 1.35
C GLN A 124 -11.97 16.93 0.89
N THR A 125 -11.54 18.17 0.64
CA THR A 125 -10.15 18.48 0.28
C THR A 125 -9.18 18.15 1.43
N LEU A 126 -9.56 18.44 2.68
CA LEU A 126 -8.74 18.11 3.85
C LEU A 126 -8.56 16.58 4.00
N ALA A 127 -9.62 15.80 3.79
CA ALA A 127 -9.55 14.34 3.84
C ALA A 127 -8.62 13.78 2.74
N ALA A 128 -8.76 14.27 1.50
CA ALA A 128 -7.89 13.91 0.39
C ALA A 128 -6.42 14.28 0.65
N ALA A 129 -6.19 15.50 1.15
CA ALA A 129 -4.85 15.99 1.50
C ALA A 129 -4.21 15.21 2.66
N ALA A 130 -5.01 14.72 3.61
CA ALA A 130 -4.52 13.89 4.70
C ALA A 130 -3.96 12.55 4.19
N VAL A 131 -4.62 11.90 3.23
CA VAL A 131 -4.09 10.68 2.59
C VAL A 131 -2.84 11.00 1.77
N ALA A 132 -2.84 12.08 1.00
CA ALA A 132 -1.68 12.51 0.20
C ALA A 132 -0.45 12.82 1.05
N ALA A 133 -0.64 13.20 2.33
CA ALA A 133 0.40 13.58 3.27
C ALA A 133 0.70 12.50 4.33
N CYS A 134 -0.01 11.39 4.33
CA CYS A 134 0.15 10.34 5.34
C CYS A 134 1.34 9.44 5.01
N PRO A 135 2.33 9.27 5.92
CA PRO A 135 3.56 8.55 5.65
C PRO A 135 3.38 7.14 5.08
N VAL A 136 2.44 6.35 5.62
CA VAL A 136 2.22 4.97 5.14
C VAL A 136 1.74 4.92 3.70
N PHE A 137 0.91 5.86 3.25
CA PHE A 137 0.45 5.89 1.86
C PHE A 137 1.53 6.42 0.92
N VAL A 138 2.30 7.42 1.36
CA VAL A 138 3.42 7.98 0.60
C VAL A 138 4.52 6.94 0.43
N ALA A 139 4.92 6.25 1.50
CA ALA A 139 5.95 5.22 1.44
C ALA A 139 5.50 4.02 0.59
N ALA A 140 4.26 3.55 0.74
CA ALA A 140 3.73 2.44 -0.06
C ALA A 140 3.72 2.76 -1.56
N SER A 141 3.41 3.99 -1.95
CA SER A 141 3.35 4.40 -3.37
C SER A 141 4.71 4.73 -4.00
N MET A 142 5.80 4.68 -3.23
CA MET A 142 7.15 4.79 -3.75
C MET A 142 7.55 3.58 -4.60
N LEU A 143 7.04 2.41 -4.29
CA LEU A 143 7.30 1.14 -4.97
C LEU A 143 6.00 0.44 -5.35
N PHE A 144 6.03 -0.39 -6.39
CA PHE A 144 4.87 -1.20 -6.76
C PHE A 144 4.87 -2.53 -6.01
N GLY A 145 3.70 -2.91 -5.52
CA GLY A 145 3.49 -4.20 -4.87
C GLY A 145 2.03 -4.42 -4.49
N THR A 146 1.76 -5.54 -3.85
CA THR A 146 0.41 -5.92 -3.42
C THR A 146 -0.24 -4.88 -2.49
N THR A 147 0.56 -4.18 -1.68
CA THR A 147 0.07 -3.20 -0.69
C THR A 147 -0.64 -2.01 -1.32
N VAL A 148 -0.15 -1.45 -2.42
CA VAL A 148 -0.80 -0.29 -3.07
C VAL A 148 -2.10 -0.68 -3.75
N LEU A 149 -2.17 -1.89 -4.31
CA LEU A 149 -3.41 -2.44 -4.89
C LEU A 149 -4.46 -2.67 -3.81
N ASP A 150 -4.06 -3.24 -2.68
CA ASP A 150 -4.91 -3.48 -1.52
C ASP A 150 -5.48 -2.17 -0.97
N GLN A 151 -4.64 -1.14 -0.75
CA GLN A 151 -5.08 0.18 -0.29
C GLN A 151 -6.13 0.79 -1.22
N ALA A 152 -5.92 0.72 -2.54
CA ALA A 152 -6.85 1.25 -3.52
C ALA A 152 -8.18 0.46 -3.54
N ALA A 153 -8.12 -0.88 -3.43
CA ALA A 153 -9.28 -1.73 -3.33
C ALA A 153 -10.10 -1.44 -2.05
N TRP A 154 -9.44 -1.29 -0.89
CA TRP A 154 -10.11 -0.92 0.35
C TRP A 154 -10.83 0.43 0.22
N ALA A 155 -10.17 1.44 -0.35
CA ALA A 155 -10.79 2.75 -0.59
C ALA A 155 -12.07 2.64 -1.43
N ALA A 156 -12.02 1.85 -2.49
CA ALA A 156 -13.16 1.62 -3.36
C ALA A 156 -14.29 0.85 -2.65
N VAL A 157 -13.95 -0.20 -1.88
CA VAL A 157 -14.92 -0.95 -1.08
C VAL A 157 -15.62 -0.05 -0.07
N PHE A 158 -14.90 0.82 0.67
CA PHE A 158 -15.51 1.76 1.61
C PHE A 158 -16.51 2.69 0.93
N VAL A 159 -16.17 3.25 -0.23
CA VAL A 159 -17.07 4.12 -1.02
C VAL A 159 -18.29 3.35 -1.49
N LEU A 160 -18.11 2.16 -2.07
CA LEU A 160 -19.20 1.36 -2.64
C LEU A 160 -20.15 0.81 -1.58
N VAL A 161 -19.62 0.31 -0.45
CA VAL A 161 -20.45 -0.13 0.69
C VAL A 161 -21.21 1.04 1.29
N THR A 162 -20.61 2.21 1.40
CA THR A 162 -21.32 3.42 1.88
C THR A 162 -22.47 3.78 0.93
N CYS A 163 -22.27 3.72 -0.40
CA CYS A 163 -23.34 3.88 -1.39
C CYS A 163 -24.41 2.80 -1.23
N ALA A 164 -24.01 1.54 -1.07
CA ALA A 164 -24.91 0.42 -0.94
C ALA A 164 -25.83 0.53 0.30
N LEU A 165 -25.26 0.94 1.44
CA LEU A 165 -26.00 1.15 2.68
C LEU A 165 -26.93 2.39 2.64
N ARG A 166 -26.57 3.42 1.85
CA ARG A 166 -27.38 4.64 1.71
C ARG A 166 -28.54 4.45 0.75
N GLU A 167 -28.28 3.84 -0.43
CA GLU A 167 -29.26 3.75 -1.51
C GLU A 167 -30.03 2.44 -1.53
N ASN A 168 -29.56 1.43 -0.78
CA ASN A 168 -30.12 0.06 -0.73
C ASN A 168 -30.32 -0.56 -2.12
N ARG A 169 -29.38 -0.33 -3.07
CA ARG A 169 -29.43 -0.86 -4.43
C ARG A 169 -28.42 -1.99 -4.62
N VAL A 170 -28.89 -3.11 -5.15
CA VAL A 170 -28.08 -4.32 -5.40
C VAL A 170 -26.84 -4.04 -6.27
N ARG A 171 -26.93 -3.11 -7.21
CA ARG A 171 -25.78 -2.73 -8.06
C ARG A 171 -24.55 -2.28 -7.29
N TRP A 172 -24.73 -1.52 -6.18
CA TRP A 172 -23.62 -1.08 -5.36
C TRP A 172 -23.00 -2.21 -4.55
N TRP A 173 -23.83 -3.15 -4.10
CA TRP A 173 -23.36 -4.37 -3.48
C TRP A 173 -22.60 -5.25 -4.45
N ALA A 174 -23.12 -5.46 -5.67
CA ALA A 174 -22.42 -6.20 -6.72
C ALA A 174 -21.07 -5.56 -7.06
N ALA A 175 -21.03 -4.22 -7.22
CA ALA A 175 -19.79 -3.49 -7.48
C ALA A 175 -18.79 -3.61 -6.31
N SER A 176 -19.25 -3.55 -5.04
CA SER A 176 -18.36 -3.74 -3.89
C SER A 176 -17.80 -5.17 -3.84
N GLY A 177 -18.63 -6.18 -4.17
CA GLY A 177 -18.20 -7.57 -4.29
C GLY A 177 -17.19 -7.76 -5.43
N ALA A 178 -17.40 -7.11 -6.57
CA ALA A 178 -16.47 -7.18 -7.67
C ALA A 178 -15.10 -6.57 -7.32
N VAL A 179 -15.09 -5.40 -6.67
CA VAL A 179 -13.84 -4.79 -6.21
C VAL A 179 -13.17 -5.64 -5.12
N ALA A 180 -13.95 -6.23 -4.19
CA ALA A 180 -13.40 -7.09 -3.15
C ALA A 180 -12.78 -8.36 -3.73
N GLY A 181 -13.45 -9.02 -4.69
CA GLY A 181 -12.92 -10.22 -5.37
C GLY A 181 -11.69 -9.93 -6.21
N LEU A 182 -11.70 -8.87 -7.03
CA LEU A 182 -10.51 -8.45 -7.77
C LEU A 182 -9.38 -7.96 -6.84
N GLY A 183 -9.73 -7.31 -5.73
CA GLY A 183 -8.79 -6.92 -4.70
C GLY A 183 -8.14 -8.13 -4.02
N PHE A 184 -8.89 -9.23 -3.85
CA PHE A 184 -8.35 -10.50 -3.34
C PHE A 184 -7.28 -11.07 -4.26
N GLU A 185 -7.48 -10.97 -5.59
CA GLU A 185 -6.46 -11.32 -6.58
C GLU A 185 -5.23 -10.38 -6.54
N GLY A 186 -5.32 -9.23 -5.87
CA GLY A 186 -4.21 -8.32 -5.61
C GLY A 186 -3.51 -8.59 -4.27
N LYS A 187 -4.30 -8.83 -3.22
CA LYS A 187 -3.81 -9.17 -1.88
C LYS A 187 -4.92 -9.79 -1.03
N ASN A 188 -4.65 -10.94 -0.43
CA ASN A 188 -5.64 -11.69 0.36
C ASN A 188 -6.13 -10.95 1.62
N THR A 189 -5.40 -9.93 2.10
CA THR A 189 -5.77 -9.11 3.27
C THR A 189 -7.12 -8.41 3.15
N ILE A 190 -7.64 -8.18 1.94
CA ILE A 190 -8.98 -7.63 1.73
C ILE A 190 -10.09 -8.52 2.29
N ALA A 191 -9.86 -9.83 2.42
CA ALA A 191 -10.81 -10.75 3.06
C ALA A 191 -11.06 -10.36 4.54
N VAL A 192 -10.04 -9.85 5.23
CA VAL A 192 -10.16 -9.35 6.60
C VAL A 192 -11.03 -8.09 6.65
N LEU A 193 -10.92 -7.20 5.65
CA LEU A 193 -11.83 -6.07 5.50
C LEU A 193 -13.28 -6.53 5.30
N VAL A 194 -13.51 -7.48 4.38
CA VAL A 194 -14.85 -8.02 4.09
C VAL A 194 -15.48 -8.64 5.35
N LEU A 195 -14.71 -9.41 6.13
CA LEU A 195 -15.13 -9.92 7.42
C LEU A 195 -15.50 -8.79 8.40
N GLY A 196 -14.64 -7.79 8.53
CA GLY A 196 -14.88 -6.63 9.37
C GLY A 196 -16.15 -5.86 8.98
N ILE A 197 -16.36 -5.65 7.68
CA ILE A 197 -17.58 -5.01 7.15
C ILE A 197 -18.82 -5.86 7.46
N ALA A 198 -18.75 -7.18 7.25
CA ALA A 198 -19.86 -8.09 7.55
C ALA A 198 -20.28 -7.97 9.02
N VAL A 199 -19.32 -8.01 9.95
CA VAL A 199 -19.59 -7.81 11.39
C VAL A 199 -20.16 -6.41 11.64
N GLY A 200 -19.59 -5.36 11.07
CA GLY A 200 -20.05 -3.98 11.22
C GLY A 200 -21.51 -3.79 10.76
N VAL A 201 -21.85 -4.38 9.61
CA VAL A 201 -23.22 -4.35 9.06
C VAL A 201 -24.18 -5.15 9.94
N VAL A 202 -23.81 -6.35 10.37
CA VAL A 202 -24.65 -7.18 11.27
C VAL A 202 -24.94 -6.44 12.58
N VAL A 203 -23.96 -5.77 13.16
CA VAL A 203 -24.12 -5.07 14.45
C VAL A 203 -24.98 -3.80 14.33
N HIS A 204 -24.82 -3.02 13.27
CA HIS A 204 -25.43 -1.68 13.18
C HIS A 204 -26.51 -1.54 12.09
N ARG A 205 -26.58 -2.46 11.14
CA ARG A 205 -27.47 -2.42 9.98
C ARG A 205 -28.05 -3.81 9.66
N ARG A 206 -28.39 -4.56 10.69
CA ARG A 206 -28.87 -5.97 10.57
C ARG A 206 -30.03 -6.16 9.60
N GLU A 207 -30.84 -5.13 9.40
CA GLU A 207 -31.95 -5.15 8.45
C GLU A 207 -31.47 -5.37 7.00
N VAL A 208 -30.27 -4.89 6.66
CA VAL A 208 -29.68 -4.99 5.32
C VAL A 208 -29.31 -6.44 5.01
N VAL A 209 -28.93 -7.25 6.01
CA VAL A 209 -28.57 -8.66 5.82
C VAL A 209 -29.75 -9.50 5.30
N ARG A 210 -30.98 -9.04 5.53
CA ARG A 210 -32.20 -9.67 5.02
C ARG A 210 -32.51 -9.34 3.57
N THR A 211 -31.76 -8.38 2.97
CA THR A 211 -31.88 -8.01 1.55
C THR A 211 -30.92 -8.85 0.70
N PRO A 212 -31.16 -9.00 -0.61
CA PRO A 212 -30.28 -9.77 -1.48
C PRO A 212 -28.90 -9.11 -1.69
N GLY A 213 -28.76 -7.81 -1.44
CA GLY A 213 -27.56 -7.04 -1.74
C GLY A 213 -26.26 -7.63 -1.19
N PRO A 214 -26.11 -7.81 0.14
CA PRO A 214 -24.88 -8.38 0.72
C PRO A 214 -24.54 -9.77 0.19
N TRP A 215 -25.57 -10.60 -0.06
CA TRP A 215 -25.38 -11.95 -0.59
C TRP A 215 -24.89 -11.94 -2.04
N VAL A 216 -25.38 -11.00 -2.87
CA VAL A 216 -24.86 -10.77 -4.22
C VAL A 216 -23.41 -10.31 -4.15
N ALA A 217 -23.04 -9.40 -3.22
CA ALA A 217 -21.65 -8.99 -3.03
C ALA A 217 -20.75 -10.18 -2.68
N TRP A 218 -21.19 -11.03 -1.77
CA TRP A 218 -20.47 -12.25 -1.38
C TRP A 218 -20.29 -13.23 -2.54
N ALA A 219 -21.37 -13.49 -3.29
CA ALA A 219 -21.31 -14.40 -4.44
C ALA A 219 -20.34 -13.87 -5.53
N VAL A 220 -20.45 -12.58 -5.86
CA VAL A 220 -19.56 -11.95 -6.86
C VAL A 220 -18.10 -11.97 -6.39
N ALA A 221 -17.84 -11.62 -5.12
CA ALA A 221 -16.48 -11.65 -4.58
C ALA A 221 -15.92 -13.08 -4.58
N GLY A 222 -16.71 -14.08 -4.17
CA GLY A 222 -16.29 -15.47 -4.14
C GLY A 222 -15.98 -16.03 -5.53
N VAL A 223 -16.77 -15.71 -6.55
CA VAL A 223 -16.52 -16.13 -7.93
C VAL A 223 -15.20 -15.54 -8.46
N LEU A 224 -14.95 -14.25 -8.18
CA LEU A 224 -13.75 -13.56 -8.65
C LEU A 224 -12.48 -13.95 -7.87
N ALA A 225 -12.60 -14.30 -6.59
CA ALA A 225 -11.49 -14.79 -5.77
C ALA A 225 -11.19 -16.30 -5.98
N ALA A 226 -12.13 -17.04 -6.61
CA ALA A 226 -12.02 -18.48 -6.76
C ALA A 226 -10.74 -18.95 -7.47
N PRO A 227 -10.22 -18.31 -8.53
CA PRO A 227 -9.02 -18.76 -9.19
C PRO A 227 -7.81 -18.90 -8.26
N ASN A 228 -7.56 -17.88 -7.42
CA ASN A 228 -6.46 -17.92 -6.46
C ASN A 228 -6.73 -18.92 -5.32
N VAL A 229 -7.94 -18.95 -4.77
CA VAL A 229 -8.31 -19.90 -3.71
C VAL A 229 -8.15 -21.35 -4.17
N VAL A 230 -8.59 -21.67 -5.39
CA VAL A 230 -8.44 -23.02 -5.98
C VAL A 230 -6.97 -23.34 -6.20
N TRP A 231 -6.18 -22.38 -6.70
CA TRP A 231 -4.74 -22.57 -6.88
C TRP A 231 -4.05 -22.88 -5.55
N ASP A 232 -4.31 -22.10 -4.50
CA ASP A 232 -3.77 -22.32 -3.16
C ASP A 232 -4.14 -23.70 -2.60
N ALA A 233 -5.41 -24.10 -2.75
CA ALA A 233 -5.88 -25.40 -2.29
C ALA A 233 -5.18 -26.57 -3.00
N LEU A 234 -4.92 -26.44 -4.31
CA LEU A 234 -4.22 -27.45 -5.10
C LEU A 234 -2.72 -27.53 -4.80
N HIS A 235 -2.13 -26.44 -4.26
CA HIS A 235 -0.69 -26.36 -3.93
C HIS A 235 -0.41 -26.49 -2.42
N GLY A 236 -1.41 -26.91 -1.61
CA GLY A 236 -1.22 -27.13 -0.17
C GLY A 236 -1.18 -25.87 0.68
N TRP A 237 -1.84 -24.80 0.23
CA TRP A 237 -2.00 -23.53 0.96
C TRP A 237 -0.66 -22.81 1.26
N PRO A 238 0.20 -22.56 0.26
CA PRO A 238 1.51 -21.96 0.50
C PRO A 238 1.41 -20.56 1.12
N ASN A 239 0.37 -19.77 0.77
CA ASN A 239 0.13 -18.46 1.38
C ASN A 239 -0.07 -18.54 2.90
N LEU A 240 -0.74 -19.58 3.42
CA LEU A 240 -0.89 -19.76 4.86
C LEU A 240 0.45 -20.11 5.54
N THR A 241 1.30 -20.88 4.87
CA THR A 241 2.64 -21.21 5.34
C THR A 241 3.49 -19.93 5.41
N MET A 242 3.44 -19.10 4.37
CA MET A 242 4.11 -17.80 4.32
C MET A 242 3.61 -16.88 5.44
N ASP A 243 2.29 -16.72 5.60
CA ASP A 243 1.71 -15.89 6.66
C ASP A 243 2.16 -16.34 8.05
N HIS A 244 2.24 -17.65 8.28
CA HIS A 244 2.74 -18.21 9.54
C HIS A 244 4.22 -17.89 9.76
N THR A 245 5.07 -18.03 8.72
CA THR A 245 6.49 -17.68 8.78
C THR A 245 6.68 -16.20 9.09
N LEU A 246 5.98 -15.32 8.35
CA LEU A 246 6.00 -13.88 8.58
C LEU A 246 5.52 -13.50 9.98
N SER A 247 4.48 -14.17 10.51
CA SER A 247 4.00 -13.97 11.86
C SER A 247 5.09 -14.31 12.89
N GLN A 248 5.77 -15.43 12.73
CA GLN A 248 6.89 -15.81 13.63
C GLN A 248 8.03 -14.79 13.59
N GLN A 249 8.41 -14.31 12.40
CA GLN A 249 9.45 -13.28 12.24
C GLN A 249 9.06 -11.95 12.92
N GLN A 250 7.77 -11.61 12.96
CA GLN A 250 7.25 -10.42 13.67
C GLN A 250 7.14 -10.63 15.20
N GLY A 251 7.47 -11.80 15.74
CA GLY A 251 7.29 -12.15 17.15
C GLY A 251 5.87 -12.59 17.49
N GLY A 252 5.11 -13.05 16.51
CA GLY A 252 3.73 -13.52 16.66
C GLY A 252 2.73 -12.44 17.08
N PRO A 253 1.59 -12.82 17.68
CA PRO A 253 0.57 -11.87 18.13
C PRO A 253 1.08 -10.85 19.14
N LEU A 254 1.97 -11.25 20.06
CA LEU A 254 2.54 -10.34 21.05
C LEU A 254 3.49 -9.32 20.41
N GLY A 255 4.30 -9.73 19.44
CA GLY A 255 5.17 -8.83 18.67
C GLY A 255 4.35 -7.84 17.85
N SER A 256 3.30 -8.30 17.17
CA SER A 256 2.37 -7.43 16.45
C SER A 256 1.70 -6.41 17.38
N LEU A 257 1.19 -6.87 18.55
CA LEU A 257 0.57 -5.97 19.54
C LEU A 257 1.57 -4.94 20.08
N ALA A 258 2.80 -5.34 20.39
CA ALA A 258 3.83 -4.44 20.89
C ALA A 258 4.20 -3.34 19.89
N ARG A 259 4.08 -3.62 18.59
CA ARG A 259 4.35 -2.66 17.51
C ARG A 259 3.15 -1.79 17.13
N MET A 260 1.92 -2.06 17.63
CA MET A 260 0.74 -1.24 17.30
C MET A 260 0.90 0.27 17.54
N PRO A 261 1.67 0.77 18.52
CA PRO A 261 1.93 2.21 18.65
C PRO A 261 2.65 2.83 17.44
N GLU A 262 3.36 2.05 16.61
CA GLU A 262 3.98 2.55 15.38
C GLU A 262 2.93 3.08 14.38
N LEU A 263 1.71 2.51 14.38
CA LEU A 263 0.65 2.93 13.46
C LEU A 263 0.29 4.42 13.64
N PRO A 264 -0.08 4.93 14.84
CA PRO A 264 -0.36 6.35 15.02
C PRO A 264 0.90 7.23 15.01
N LEU A 265 2.03 6.74 15.52
CA LEU A 265 3.22 7.55 15.73
C LEU A 265 4.11 7.68 14.50
N LEU A 266 4.22 6.61 13.70
CA LEU A 266 5.11 6.56 12.55
C LEU A 266 4.35 6.50 11.23
N LEU A 267 3.39 5.58 11.13
CA LEU A 267 2.72 5.27 9.85
C LEU A 267 1.63 6.29 9.51
N ALA A 268 0.81 6.70 10.48
CA ALA A 268 -0.18 7.76 10.29
C ALA A 268 0.43 9.17 10.35
N GLY A 269 1.52 9.32 11.10
CA GLY A 269 2.19 10.59 11.33
C GLY A 269 1.54 11.43 12.45
N PRO A 270 2.32 11.88 13.46
CA PRO A 270 1.80 12.63 14.60
C PRO A 270 0.94 13.85 14.25
N PRO A 271 1.23 14.62 13.18
CA PRO A 271 0.41 15.78 12.81
C PRO A 271 -1.03 15.43 12.39
N LEU A 272 -1.29 14.17 11.99
CA LEU A 272 -2.62 13.70 11.54
C LEU A 272 -3.40 12.98 12.65
N ILE A 273 -2.80 12.73 13.83
CA ILE A 273 -3.47 12.05 14.96
C ILE A 273 -4.77 12.75 15.33
N GLY A 274 -4.75 14.09 15.43
CA GLY A 274 -5.94 14.86 15.75
C GLY A 274 -7.09 14.64 14.77
N LEU A 275 -6.77 14.46 13.48
CA LEU A 275 -7.79 14.28 12.44
C LEU A 275 -8.46 12.91 12.54
N TRP A 276 -7.70 11.82 12.58
CA TRP A 276 -8.31 10.50 12.69
C TRP A 276 -8.96 10.25 14.06
N TRP A 277 -8.45 10.86 15.12
CA TRP A 277 -9.09 10.81 16.44
C TRP A 277 -10.46 11.51 16.45
N LEU A 278 -10.56 12.69 15.82
CA LEU A 278 -11.85 13.35 15.59
C LEU A 278 -12.79 12.48 14.78
N GLY A 279 -12.28 11.77 13.78
CA GLY A 279 -13.06 10.80 12.98
C GLY A 279 -13.63 9.67 13.84
N LEU A 280 -12.80 9.07 14.68
CA LEU A 280 -13.24 8.02 15.58
C LEU A 280 -14.32 8.50 16.58
N ARG A 281 -14.16 9.72 17.09
CA ARG A 281 -15.18 10.35 17.97
C ARG A 281 -16.47 10.63 17.22
N TRP A 282 -16.37 11.15 15.99
CA TRP A 282 -17.54 11.43 15.17
C TRP A 282 -18.32 10.18 14.81
N LEU A 283 -17.65 9.10 14.42
CA LEU A 283 -18.30 7.83 14.14
C LEU A 283 -19.07 7.24 15.34
N ARG A 284 -18.69 7.64 16.57
CA ARG A 284 -19.39 7.23 17.81
C ARG A 284 -20.47 8.21 18.22
N SER A 285 -20.50 9.41 17.64
CA SER A 285 -21.49 10.44 17.95
C SER A 285 -22.86 10.16 17.30
N PRO A 286 -23.94 10.86 17.71
CA PRO A 286 -25.25 10.77 17.06
C PRO A 286 -25.21 11.15 15.57
N GLU A 287 -24.40 12.12 15.19
CA GLU A 287 -24.27 12.63 13.81
C GLU A 287 -23.64 11.56 12.89
N GLY A 288 -22.68 10.80 13.41
CA GLY A 288 -22.00 9.72 12.68
C GLY A 288 -22.74 8.39 12.67
N ARG A 289 -23.94 8.30 13.25
CA ARG A 289 -24.66 7.01 13.45
C ARG A 289 -24.87 6.21 12.17
N ALA A 290 -25.07 6.86 11.03
CA ALA A 290 -25.27 6.20 9.75
C ALA A 290 -24.01 5.41 9.29
N HIS A 291 -22.83 5.82 9.76
CA HIS A 291 -21.54 5.26 9.41
C HIS A 291 -20.89 4.50 10.59
N ARG A 292 -21.60 4.32 11.70
CA ARG A 292 -21.09 3.67 12.93
C ARG A 292 -20.64 2.22 12.71
N TRP A 293 -21.12 1.57 11.65
CA TRP A 293 -20.67 0.24 11.24
C TRP A 293 -19.15 0.16 11.01
N LEU A 294 -18.49 1.27 10.68
CA LEU A 294 -17.04 1.36 10.55
C LEU A 294 -16.29 1.13 11.87
N VAL A 295 -16.91 1.36 13.03
CA VAL A 295 -16.25 1.18 14.33
C VAL A 295 -15.98 -0.30 14.62
N PRO A 296 -16.98 -1.22 14.60
CA PRO A 296 -16.69 -2.64 14.74
C PRO A 296 -15.91 -3.21 13.55
N THR A 297 -16.07 -2.67 12.33
CA THR A 297 -15.21 -3.03 11.20
C THR A 297 -13.74 -2.80 11.55
N ALA A 298 -13.38 -1.60 12.02
CA ALA A 298 -12.01 -1.29 12.40
C ALA A 298 -11.50 -2.15 13.57
N ALA A 299 -12.35 -2.41 14.55
CA ALA A 299 -12.00 -3.26 15.69
C ALA A 299 -11.71 -4.71 15.26
N VAL A 300 -12.56 -5.30 14.41
CA VAL A 300 -12.37 -6.67 13.90
C VAL A 300 -11.11 -6.76 13.05
N VAL A 301 -10.93 -5.83 12.10
CA VAL A 301 -9.76 -5.80 11.22
C VAL A 301 -8.47 -5.72 12.04
N THR A 302 -8.41 -4.79 12.99
CA THR A 302 -7.22 -4.64 13.84
C THR A 302 -6.99 -5.88 14.70
N ALA A 303 -8.05 -6.44 15.30
CA ALA A 303 -7.95 -7.64 16.13
C ALA A 303 -7.45 -8.84 15.32
N VAL A 304 -7.97 -9.06 14.10
CA VAL A 304 -7.54 -10.18 13.24
C VAL A 304 -6.06 -10.05 12.89
N PHE A 305 -5.59 -8.86 12.48
CA PHE A 305 -4.18 -8.69 12.16
C PHE A 305 -3.26 -8.81 13.38
N VAL A 306 -3.68 -8.30 14.54
CA VAL A 306 -2.90 -8.47 15.78
C VAL A 306 -2.85 -9.94 16.20
N CYS A 307 -4.00 -10.62 16.24
CA CYS A 307 -4.07 -12.03 16.62
C CYS A 307 -3.37 -12.96 15.63
N GLY A 308 -3.32 -12.59 14.35
CA GLY A 308 -2.57 -13.31 13.31
C GLY A 308 -1.08 -13.00 13.30
N GLY A 309 -0.58 -12.07 14.13
CA GLY A 309 0.82 -11.65 14.09
C GLY A 309 1.20 -10.87 12.83
N GLY A 310 0.23 -10.18 12.20
CA GLY A 310 0.41 -9.43 10.97
C GLY A 310 1.28 -8.19 11.13
N LYS A 311 1.79 -7.68 10.02
CA LYS A 311 2.58 -6.45 9.98
C LYS A 311 1.74 -5.25 10.41
N VAL A 312 2.34 -4.31 11.15
CA VAL A 312 1.66 -3.15 11.76
C VAL A 312 0.94 -2.24 10.75
N TYR A 313 1.37 -2.23 9.49
CA TYR A 313 0.75 -1.40 8.46
C TYR A 313 -0.48 -2.04 7.78
N TYR A 314 -0.78 -3.31 8.03
CA TYR A 314 -1.95 -3.98 7.40
C TYR A 314 -3.28 -3.28 7.71
N PRO A 315 -3.56 -2.80 8.94
CA PRO A 315 -4.77 -2.03 9.21
C PRO A 315 -4.72 -0.56 8.75
N ALA A 316 -3.60 -0.08 8.19
CA ALA A 316 -3.45 1.33 7.80
C ALA A 316 -4.53 1.88 6.84
N PRO A 317 -5.11 1.09 5.90
CA PRO A 317 -6.20 1.59 5.06
C PRO A 317 -7.44 2.06 5.83
N LEU A 318 -7.63 1.64 7.10
CA LEU A 318 -8.68 2.18 7.99
C LEU A 318 -8.50 3.68 8.29
N LEU A 319 -7.32 4.24 8.06
CA LEU A 319 -7.09 5.69 8.20
C LEU A 319 -7.92 6.49 7.19
N MET A 320 -8.22 5.95 6.00
CA MET A 320 -9.01 6.67 4.99
C MET A 320 -10.40 7.04 5.47
N PRO A 321 -11.26 6.11 5.95
CA PRO A 321 -12.56 6.48 6.51
C PRO A 321 -12.43 7.30 7.80
N LEU A 322 -11.37 7.13 8.59
CA LEU A 322 -11.13 7.97 9.77
C LEU A 322 -10.77 9.41 9.40
N PHE A 323 -9.96 9.63 8.36
CA PHE A 323 -9.67 10.97 7.84
C PHE A 323 -10.92 11.61 7.22
N ALA A 324 -11.73 10.85 6.47
CA ALA A 324 -12.99 11.32 5.93
C ALA A 324 -13.96 11.79 7.05
N ALA A 325 -14.16 10.97 8.07
CA ALA A 325 -14.99 11.30 9.23
C ALA A 325 -14.41 12.45 10.06
N GLY A 326 -13.09 12.46 10.25
CA GLY A 326 -12.41 13.52 10.99
C GLY A 326 -12.49 14.88 10.31
N ALA A 327 -12.47 14.90 8.98
CA ALA A 327 -12.63 16.13 8.23
C ALA A 327 -14.06 16.71 8.36
N VAL A 328 -15.09 15.84 8.45
CA VAL A 328 -16.46 16.29 8.77
C VAL A 328 -16.52 16.94 10.15
N ALA A 329 -15.89 16.32 11.14
CA ALA A 329 -15.91 16.75 12.55
C ALA A 329 -14.95 17.91 12.85
N ALA A 330 -14.04 18.24 11.94
CA ALA A 330 -12.99 19.22 12.21
C ALA A 330 -13.59 20.62 12.44
N PRO A 331 -13.16 21.33 13.50
CA PRO A 331 -13.61 22.68 13.76
C PRO A 331 -13.12 23.64 12.65
N ILE A 332 -13.84 24.77 12.47
CA ILE A 332 -13.58 25.75 11.40
C ILE A 332 -12.11 26.19 11.32
N GLN A 333 -11.42 26.29 12.45
CA GLN A 333 -10.00 26.65 12.53
C GLN A 333 -9.03 25.65 11.88
N TRP A 334 -9.52 24.45 11.48
CA TRP A 334 -8.75 23.45 10.75
C TRP A 334 -8.72 23.70 9.24
N TYR A 335 -9.58 24.60 8.75
CA TYR A 335 -9.67 24.90 7.32
C TYR A 335 -8.84 26.15 6.94
N PRO A 336 -8.43 26.28 5.67
CA PRO A 336 -7.79 27.49 5.17
C PRO A 336 -8.71 28.71 5.36
N ARG A 337 -8.16 29.81 5.88
CA ARG A 337 -8.94 31.03 6.20
C ARG A 337 -9.65 31.71 5.01
N ARG A 338 -9.32 31.34 3.78
CA ARG A 338 -9.91 31.95 2.56
C ARG A 338 -11.40 31.68 2.35
N GLY A 339 -11.98 30.63 2.92
CA GLY A 339 -13.38 30.27 2.70
C GLY A 339 -14.39 30.94 3.63
N LEU A 340 -13.96 31.52 4.75
CA LEU A 340 -14.90 32.04 5.74
C LEU A 340 -15.22 33.53 5.59
N ARG A 341 -14.28 34.36 5.11
CA ARG A 341 -14.56 35.79 4.95
C ARG A 341 -15.50 36.10 3.79
N SER A 342 -15.43 35.33 2.67
CA SER A 342 -16.32 35.54 1.53
C SER A 342 -17.77 35.08 1.77
N ALA A 343 -18.02 34.25 2.77
CA ALA A 343 -19.36 33.79 3.12
C ALA A 343 -20.07 34.74 4.13
N VAL A 344 -19.31 35.54 4.88
CA VAL A 344 -19.84 36.48 5.86
C VAL A 344 -19.90 37.90 5.28
N ASP A 345 -18.96 38.25 4.38
CA ASP A 345 -18.87 39.59 3.78
C ASP A 345 -19.53 39.69 2.41
N GLY A 346 -20.67 39.02 2.21
CA GLY A 346 -21.45 38.99 0.96
C GLY A 346 -22.10 40.33 0.54
N ALA A 347 -21.50 41.47 0.92
CA ALA A 347 -21.86 42.79 0.43
C ALA A 347 -20.59 43.66 0.33
N GLY A 348 -20.07 43.74 -0.90
CA GLY A 348 -19.24 44.88 -1.38
C GLY A 348 -17.91 45.09 -0.68
N GLN A 349 -16.84 44.68 -1.32
CA GLN A 349 -15.66 45.50 -1.60
C GLN A 349 -14.44 44.71 -2.09
N SER A 350 -13.99 45.11 -3.27
CA SER A 350 -12.62 45.24 -3.79
C SER A 350 -11.59 44.12 -3.61
N THR A 351 -11.13 43.72 -4.71
CA THR A 351 -10.01 42.93 -5.26
C THR A 351 -8.59 43.17 -4.69
N ARG A 352 -8.40 43.51 -3.41
CA ARG A 352 -7.06 43.74 -2.81
C ARG A 352 -6.77 42.86 -1.60
N GLY A 353 -6.88 41.54 -1.69
CA GLY A 353 -6.63 40.61 -0.57
C GLY A 353 -6.00 39.26 -0.98
N TRP A 354 -5.26 39.22 -2.06
CA TRP A 354 -4.79 37.94 -2.65
C TRP A 354 -3.52 37.34 -2.04
N LEU A 355 -2.89 37.93 -1.01
CA LEU A 355 -1.54 37.56 -0.57
C LEU A 355 -1.39 37.31 0.94
N SER A 356 -2.32 36.64 1.61
CA SER A 356 -2.00 36.01 2.90
C SER A 356 -2.69 34.67 3.10
N PRO A 357 -2.10 33.54 2.65
CA PRO A 357 -2.65 32.21 2.89
C PRO A 357 -2.29 31.73 4.29
N GLY A 358 -3.07 32.14 5.29
CA GLY A 358 -2.97 31.52 6.61
C GLY A 358 -3.56 30.11 6.55
N LEU A 359 -2.72 29.06 6.57
CA LEU A 359 -3.16 27.69 6.80
C LEU A 359 -3.80 27.61 8.19
N GLY A 360 -5.03 27.03 8.26
CA GLY A 360 -5.63 26.66 9.55
C GLY A 360 -4.80 25.58 10.24
N ARG A 361 -5.14 25.24 11.51
CA ARG A 361 -4.41 24.22 12.28
C ARG A 361 -4.32 22.87 11.55
N GLY A 362 -5.40 22.42 10.91
CA GLY A 362 -5.42 21.18 10.13
C GLY A 362 -4.53 21.26 8.90
N GLY A 363 -4.57 22.35 8.15
CA GLY A 363 -3.71 22.57 6.99
C GLY A 363 -2.21 22.60 7.34
N ARG A 364 -1.85 23.17 8.51
CA ARG A 364 -0.46 23.12 9.01
C ARG A 364 -0.04 21.69 9.34
N GLY A 365 -0.90 20.92 10.01
CA GLY A 365 -0.66 19.51 10.32
C GLY A 365 -0.44 18.68 9.08
N VAL A 366 -1.27 18.85 8.05
CA VAL A 366 -1.12 18.18 6.75
C VAL A 366 0.20 18.58 6.06
N ALA A 367 0.57 19.86 6.05
CA ALA A 367 1.81 20.32 5.44
C ALA A 367 3.06 19.77 6.14
N ILE A 368 3.07 19.72 7.47
CA ILE A 368 4.15 19.12 8.25
C ILE A 368 4.22 17.60 7.97
N SER A 369 3.06 16.92 7.96
CA SER A 369 3.00 15.49 7.66
C SER A 369 3.50 15.20 6.25
N ALA A 370 3.14 16.01 5.25
CA ALA A 370 3.61 15.87 3.88
C ALA A 370 5.15 16.00 3.78
N LEU A 371 5.73 16.96 4.49
CA LEU A 371 7.19 17.13 4.52
C LEU A 371 7.87 15.91 5.17
N VAL A 372 7.37 15.47 6.32
CA VAL A 372 7.90 14.28 7.02
C VAL A 372 7.74 13.05 6.14
N ALA A 373 6.56 12.83 5.55
CA ALA A 373 6.29 11.70 4.67
C ALA A 373 7.19 11.71 3.42
N ALA A 374 7.43 12.87 2.83
CA ALA A 374 8.34 12.99 1.69
C ALA A 374 9.78 12.62 2.06
N VAL A 375 10.27 13.07 3.24
CA VAL A 375 11.64 12.77 3.68
C VAL A 375 11.84 11.29 3.98
N ILE A 376 10.89 10.66 4.68
CA ILE A 376 11.02 9.26 5.11
C ILE A 376 10.49 8.25 4.09
N GLY A 377 9.55 8.66 3.23
CA GLY A 377 8.85 7.77 2.29
C GLY A 377 9.35 7.84 0.85
N LEU A 378 9.94 8.94 0.43
CA LEU A 378 10.34 9.14 -0.98
C LEU A 378 11.87 9.19 -1.13
N PRO A 379 12.41 8.78 -2.29
CA PRO A 379 13.86 8.83 -2.58
C PRO A 379 14.32 10.27 -2.93
N ILE A 380 14.05 11.24 -2.04
CA ILE A 380 14.43 12.64 -2.25
C ILE A 380 15.84 12.97 -1.77
N LEU A 381 16.33 12.25 -0.75
CA LEU A 381 17.67 12.41 -0.21
C LEU A 381 18.70 11.73 -1.14
N PRO A 382 19.99 12.08 -1.07
CA PRO A 382 21.05 11.25 -1.62
C PRO A 382 21.06 9.86 -0.93
N PRO A 383 21.39 8.75 -1.64
CA PRO A 383 21.39 7.40 -1.04
C PRO A 383 22.21 7.29 0.24
N ALA A 384 23.38 7.95 0.33
CA ALA A 384 24.19 7.96 1.53
C ALA A 384 23.48 8.58 2.75
N ALA A 385 22.71 9.65 2.54
CA ALA A 385 21.92 10.26 3.61
C ALA A 385 20.69 9.42 3.97
N SER A 386 20.09 8.71 3.00
CA SER A 386 18.95 7.82 3.27
C SER A 386 19.31 6.62 4.14
N THR A 387 20.58 6.22 4.18
CA THR A 387 21.08 5.16 5.07
C THR A 387 20.77 5.45 6.56
N ALA A 388 20.71 6.73 6.94
CA ALA A 388 20.31 7.12 8.31
C ALA A 388 18.83 6.81 8.61
N LEU A 389 17.99 6.67 7.59
CA LEU A 389 16.56 6.36 7.72
C LEU A 389 16.26 4.86 7.78
N ARG A 390 17.27 3.98 7.72
CA ARG A 390 17.09 2.53 7.66
C ARG A 390 16.22 1.93 8.78
N PHE A 391 16.21 2.55 9.94
CA PHE A 391 15.39 2.10 11.09
C PHE A 391 13.93 2.57 11.01
N VAL A 392 13.64 3.58 10.18
CA VAL A 392 12.30 4.14 9.99
C VAL A 392 11.64 3.58 8.73
N ASN A 393 12.41 3.51 7.64
CA ASN A 393 11.97 2.95 6.36
C ASN A 393 13.12 2.14 5.73
N PRO A 394 13.23 0.84 6.05
CA PRO A 394 14.26 -0.04 5.48
C PRO A 394 14.06 -0.27 3.97
N GLU A 395 12.83 -0.11 3.44
CA GLU A 395 12.52 -0.40 2.04
C GLU A 395 13.31 0.48 1.06
N LEU A 396 13.68 1.71 1.48
CA LEU A 396 14.54 2.56 0.65
C LEU A 396 15.90 1.92 0.34
N MET A 397 16.45 1.14 1.28
CA MET A 397 17.73 0.46 1.10
C MET A 397 17.65 -0.73 0.15
N GLN A 398 16.46 -1.25 -0.11
CA GLN A 398 16.23 -2.34 -1.05
C GLN A 398 16.18 -1.87 -2.51
N THR A 399 16.29 -0.55 -2.76
CA THR A 399 16.11 0.02 -4.10
C THR A 399 17.41 0.40 -4.81
N TYR A 400 18.55 0.40 -4.14
CA TYR A 400 19.81 0.82 -4.77
C TYR A 400 20.93 -0.21 -4.62
N GLY A 401 21.94 -0.08 -5.51
CA GLY A 401 23.09 -0.98 -5.55
C GLY A 401 22.97 -2.11 -6.59
N TRP A 402 21.79 -2.38 -7.12
CA TRP A 402 21.55 -3.50 -8.03
C TRP A 402 22.37 -3.46 -9.34
N PRO A 403 22.58 -2.31 -10.01
CA PRO A 403 23.47 -2.26 -11.18
C PRO A 403 24.92 -2.66 -10.86
N ARG A 404 25.44 -2.24 -9.69
CA ARG A 404 26.77 -2.64 -9.25
C ARG A 404 26.85 -4.11 -8.88
N PHE A 405 25.87 -4.60 -8.09
CA PHE A 405 25.72 -6.01 -7.78
C PHE A 405 25.76 -6.86 -9.06
N THR A 406 24.93 -6.51 -10.03
CA THR A 406 24.85 -7.22 -11.31
C THR A 406 26.18 -7.18 -12.09
N HIS A 407 26.88 -6.04 -12.08
CA HIS A 407 28.16 -5.90 -12.74
C HIS A 407 29.26 -6.78 -12.08
N GLU A 408 29.36 -6.79 -10.76
CA GLU A 408 30.33 -7.61 -10.03
C GLU A 408 30.09 -9.11 -10.29
N VAL A 409 28.82 -9.53 -10.31
CA VAL A 409 28.46 -10.91 -10.67
C VAL A 409 28.80 -11.22 -12.13
N ALA A 410 28.56 -10.30 -13.05
CA ALA A 410 28.90 -10.49 -14.46
C ALA A 410 30.41 -10.65 -14.67
N VAL A 411 31.24 -9.87 -13.96
CA VAL A 411 32.71 -9.99 -14.00
C VAL A 411 33.15 -11.36 -13.46
N ALA A 412 32.63 -11.79 -12.31
CA ALA A 412 32.96 -13.10 -11.75
C ALA A 412 32.48 -14.25 -12.65
N ALA A 413 31.32 -14.12 -13.27
CA ALA A 413 30.78 -15.11 -14.21
C ALA A 413 31.62 -15.20 -15.48
N ALA A 414 32.14 -14.08 -16.01
CA ALA A 414 32.97 -14.06 -17.20
C ALA A 414 34.27 -14.88 -17.05
N ALA A 415 34.78 -15.04 -15.83
CA ALA A 415 35.93 -15.88 -15.50
C ALA A 415 35.61 -17.40 -15.47
N GLN A 416 34.34 -17.78 -15.64
CA GLN A 416 33.90 -19.17 -15.60
C GLN A 416 33.35 -19.62 -16.96
N PRO A 417 33.40 -20.92 -17.31
CA PRO A 417 32.78 -21.44 -18.52
C PRO A 417 31.29 -21.03 -18.64
N ALA A 418 30.80 -20.79 -19.86
CA ALA A 418 29.44 -20.34 -20.09
C ALA A 418 28.35 -21.29 -19.58
N SER A 419 28.68 -22.56 -19.42
CA SER A 419 27.80 -23.62 -18.90
C SER A 419 27.57 -23.57 -17.39
N VAL A 420 28.39 -22.79 -16.63
CA VAL A 420 28.24 -22.68 -15.18
C VAL A 420 27.00 -21.82 -14.86
N PRO A 421 25.95 -22.39 -14.24
CA PRO A 421 24.74 -21.66 -13.86
C PRO A 421 25.00 -20.77 -12.64
N ILE A 422 24.09 -19.83 -12.40
CA ILE A 422 24.07 -18.99 -11.20
C ILE A 422 22.95 -19.45 -10.27
N PHE A 423 23.27 -19.57 -8.99
CA PHE A 423 22.31 -19.85 -7.92
C PHE A 423 22.36 -18.72 -6.89
N THR A 424 21.22 -18.10 -6.58
CA THR A 424 21.16 -16.96 -5.66
C THR A 424 20.52 -17.32 -4.33
N SER A 425 20.85 -16.55 -3.29
CA SER A 425 20.31 -16.75 -1.96
C SER A 425 18.84 -16.32 -1.86
N ASP A 426 18.43 -15.31 -2.64
CA ASP A 426 17.03 -14.85 -2.62
C ASP A 426 16.50 -14.46 -4.01
N PHE A 427 15.18 -14.18 -4.04
CA PHE A 427 14.44 -13.82 -5.25
C PHE A 427 14.84 -12.44 -5.82
N GLY A 428 15.20 -11.48 -4.96
CA GLY A 428 15.61 -10.14 -5.38
C GLY A 428 16.93 -10.15 -6.15
N GLU A 429 17.89 -10.93 -5.66
CA GLU A 429 19.17 -11.19 -6.33
C GLU A 429 18.95 -11.88 -7.69
N ALA A 430 18.13 -12.94 -7.70
CA ALA A 430 17.78 -13.65 -8.93
C ALA A 430 17.08 -12.74 -9.93
N GLY A 431 16.14 -11.93 -9.48
CA GLY A 431 15.42 -10.96 -10.30
C GLY A 431 16.32 -9.87 -10.87
N ALA A 432 17.21 -9.31 -10.05
CA ALA A 432 18.19 -8.30 -10.48
C ALA A 432 19.10 -8.86 -11.60
N LEU A 433 19.66 -10.06 -11.41
CA LEU A 433 20.51 -10.71 -12.41
C LEU A 433 19.76 -11.06 -13.69
N THR A 434 18.48 -11.43 -13.58
CA THR A 434 17.65 -11.79 -14.75
C THR A 434 17.24 -10.54 -15.56
N ILE A 435 16.91 -9.43 -14.89
CA ILE A 435 16.40 -8.21 -15.56
C ILE A 435 17.55 -7.29 -15.99
N LEU A 436 18.54 -7.05 -15.13
CA LEU A 436 19.65 -6.15 -15.41
C LEU A 436 20.86 -6.86 -16.04
N GLY A 437 20.99 -8.16 -15.82
CA GLY A 437 22.14 -8.96 -16.28
C GLY A 437 22.44 -8.86 -17.77
N PRO A 438 21.46 -8.95 -18.67
CA PRO A 438 21.72 -8.80 -20.11
C PRO A 438 22.42 -7.49 -20.47
N GLY A 439 22.09 -6.38 -19.81
CA GLY A 439 22.75 -5.08 -19.96
C GLY A 439 24.19 -5.05 -19.44
N ALA A 440 24.53 -5.91 -18.49
CA ALA A 440 25.88 -6.09 -17.96
C ALA A 440 26.68 -7.21 -18.66
N GLY A 441 26.14 -7.78 -19.77
CA GLY A 441 26.78 -8.88 -20.51
C GLY A 441 26.55 -10.27 -19.89
N LEU A 442 25.73 -10.39 -18.85
CA LEU A 442 25.41 -11.65 -18.21
C LEU A 442 24.23 -12.33 -18.94
N ARG A 443 24.50 -13.47 -19.60
CA ARG A 443 23.50 -14.24 -20.36
C ARG A 443 23.46 -15.69 -19.90
N ARG A 444 23.43 -15.90 -18.58
CA ARG A 444 23.40 -17.23 -17.96
C ARG A 444 22.05 -17.45 -17.29
N PRO A 445 21.57 -18.70 -17.21
CA PRO A 445 20.38 -19.01 -16.42
C PRO A 445 20.67 -18.74 -14.94
N VAL A 446 19.70 -18.12 -14.28
CA VAL A 446 19.74 -17.78 -12.85
C VAL A 446 18.65 -18.58 -12.13
N TYR A 447 19.03 -19.20 -11.03
CA TYR A 447 18.17 -20.06 -10.21
C TYR A 447 18.18 -19.56 -8.76
N SER A 448 17.11 -19.82 -8.03
CA SER A 448 17.02 -19.61 -6.58
C SER A 448 16.13 -20.69 -5.96
N GLY A 449 16.37 -21.04 -4.72
CA GLY A 449 15.48 -21.87 -3.92
C GLY A 449 14.42 -21.06 -3.15
N HIS A 450 14.43 -19.74 -3.28
CA HIS A 450 13.61 -18.84 -2.50
C HIS A 450 12.22 -18.66 -3.12
N ASP A 451 11.20 -18.72 -2.27
CA ASP A 451 9.79 -18.49 -2.62
C ASP A 451 9.37 -19.23 -3.90
N ASN A 452 8.77 -18.53 -4.85
CA ASN A 452 8.20 -19.16 -6.04
C ASN A 452 9.24 -19.69 -7.05
N TYR A 453 10.51 -19.29 -6.92
CA TYR A 453 11.56 -19.80 -7.82
C TYR A 453 11.73 -21.32 -7.76
N VAL A 454 11.44 -21.93 -6.61
CA VAL A 454 11.53 -23.39 -6.45
C VAL A 454 10.61 -24.14 -7.42
N TYR A 455 9.43 -23.59 -7.72
CA TYR A 455 8.45 -24.21 -8.61
C TYR A 455 8.84 -24.15 -10.10
N TRP A 456 9.81 -23.30 -10.46
CA TRP A 456 10.30 -23.23 -11.84
C TRP A 456 11.42 -24.23 -12.13
N GLY A 457 11.85 -24.97 -11.12
CA GLY A 457 12.70 -26.13 -11.22
C GLY A 457 14.20 -25.84 -11.17
N PRO A 458 15.00 -26.90 -10.97
CA PRO A 458 16.45 -26.84 -10.94
C PRO A 458 17.06 -26.66 -12.34
N PRO A 459 18.38 -26.38 -12.41
CA PRO A 459 19.14 -26.44 -13.65
C PRO A 459 18.99 -27.79 -14.35
N ALA A 460 18.98 -27.77 -15.68
CA ALA A 460 19.01 -29.00 -16.47
C ALA A 460 20.35 -29.73 -16.26
N GLY A 461 20.30 -31.03 -16.09
CA GLY A 461 21.47 -31.87 -15.81
C GLY A 461 21.97 -31.74 -14.37
N THR A 462 23.23 -32.10 -14.16
CA THR A 462 23.90 -31.94 -12.85
C THR A 462 25.22 -31.20 -13.07
N PRO A 463 25.20 -29.86 -13.14
CA PRO A 463 26.43 -29.10 -13.28
C PRO A 463 27.32 -29.30 -12.04
N ASP A 464 28.57 -29.73 -12.27
CA ASP A 464 29.56 -29.96 -11.21
C ASP A 464 30.02 -28.67 -10.54
N THR A 465 29.83 -27.54 -11.22
CA THR A 465 30.23 -26.21 -10.77
C THR A 465 29.06 -25.25 -10.87
N VAL A 466 28.84 -24.44 -9.83
CA VAL A 466 27.81 -23.42 -9.74
C VAL A 466 28.39 -22.14 -9.17
N LEU A 467 28.02 -21.00 -9.71
CA LEU A 467 28.34 -19.71 -9.13
C LEU A 467 27.20 -19.34 -8.15
N CYS A 468 27.44 -19.46 -6.85
CA CYS A 468 26.49 -19.09 -5.80
C CYS A 468 26.68 -17.62 -5.45
N VAL A 469 25.62 -16.83 -5.42
CA VAL A 469 25.67 -15.38 -5.22
C VAL A 469 24.66 -14.97 -4.16
N GLY A 470 25.10 -14.19 -3.20
CA GLY A 470 24.19 -13.58 -2.23
C GLY A 470 24.63 -13.72 -0.77
N LYS A 471 23.66 -13.56 0.12
CA LYS A 471 23.82 -13.47 1.58
C LYS A 471 23.57 -14.81 2.27
N PHE A 472 24.33 -15.83 1.89
CA PHE A 472 24.20 -17.15 2.49
C PHE A 472 24.71 -17.17 3.94
N PRO A 473 23.98 -17.82 4.89
CA PRO A 473 24.50 -18.04 6.24
C PRO A 473 25.80 -18.84 6.22
N ALA A 474 26.67 -18.59 7.18
CA ALA A 474 27.94 -19.29 7.30
C ALA A 474 27.74 -20.83 7.32
N GLY A 475 28.47 -21.52 6.47
CA GLY A 475 28.39 -22.99 6.34
C GLY A 475 27.16 -23.52 5.59
N TYR A 476 26.22 -22.66 5.16
CA TYR A 476 25.02 -23.09 4.42
C TYR A 476 25.39 -23.82 3.14
N LEU A 477 26.20 -23.20 2.28
CA LEU A 477 26.60 -23.79 0.99
C LEU A 477 27.39 -25.09 1.16
N SER A 478 28.20 -25.24 2.21
CA SER A 478 28.98 -26.45 2.48
C SER A 478 28.12 -27.68 2.83
N ARG A 479 26.84 -27.50 3.11
CA ARG A 479 25.87 -28.60 3.26
C ARG A 479 25.59 -29.29 1.94
N PHE A 480 25.67 -28.56 0.83
CA PHE A 480 25.25 -28.98 -0.50
C PHE A 480 26.44 -29.23 -1.45
N TRP A 481 27.57 -28.57 -1.22
CA TRP A 481 28.79 -28.69 -2.05
C TRP A 481 29.98 -29.06 -1.22
N GLY A 482 30.84 -29.93 -1.76
CA GLY A 482 32.06 -30.39 -1.11
C GLY A 482 33.15 -29.32 -1.08
N GLN A 483 33.14 -28.42 -2.07
CA GLN A 483 34.11 -27.31 -2.14
C GLN A 483 33.36 -26.01 -2.36
N VAL A 484 33.55 -25.06 -1.44
CA VAL A 484 32.99 -23.70 -1.51
C VAL A 484 34.14 -22.70 -1.35
N THR A 485 34.37 -21.88 -2.37
CA THR A 485 35.43 -20.89 -2.39
C THR A 485 34.81 -19.52 -2.63
N GLU A 486 35.04 -18.58 -1.72
CA GLU A 486 34.65 -17.19 -1.94
C GLU A 486 35.53 -16.59 -3.06
N VAL A 487 34.89 -16.03 -4.06
CA VAL A 487 35.53 -15.40 -5.23
C VAL A 487 35.71 -13.90 -5.00
N ALA A 488 34.64 -13.25 -4.54
CA ALA A 488 34.65 -11.81 -4.25
C ALA A 488 33.47 -11.45 -3.32
N PRO A 489 33.62 -10.48 -2.41
CA PRO A 489 32.52 -9.87 -1.69
C PRO A 489 31.72 -8.95 -2.63
N ILE A 490 30.42 -8.79 -2.38
CA ILE A 490 29.61 -7.75 -2.99
C ILE A 490 29.87 -6.43 -2.27
N THR A 491 30.19 -5.37 -3.03
CA THR A 491 30.59 -4.09 -2.47
C THR A 491 29.75 -2.93 -2.99
N LEU A 492 29.62 -1.90 -2.19
CA LEU A 492 29.03 -0.62 -2.58
C LEU A 492 30.06 0.50 -2.38
N PRO A 493 29.89 1.65 -3.07
CA PRO A 493 30.72 2.83 -2.82
C PRO A 493 30.73 3.22 -1.34
N ALA A 494 31.82 3.82 -0.88
CA ALA A 494 31.99 4.23 0.52
C ALA A 494 30.80 5.07 1.03
N GLY A 495 30.30 4.73 2.21
CA GLY A 495 29.15 5.40 2.83
C GLY A 495 27.78 4.89 2.38
N LEU A 496 27.70 3.97 1.43
CA LEU A 496 26.45 3.31 1.06
C LEU A 496 26.35 1.94 1.70
N LYS A 497 25.14 1.62 2.17
CA LYS A 497 24.75 0.31 2.65
C LYS A 497 23.38 -0.06 2.12
N ASN A 498 23.22 -1.31 1.74
CA ASN A 498 21.92 -1.91 1.40
C ASN A 498 21.79 -3.26 2.12
N ALA A 499 20.68 -3.96 1.94
CA ALA A 499 20.45 -5.23 2.61
C ALA A 499 21.51 -6.27 2.24
N GLU A 500 22.04 -6.25 1.03
CA GLU A 500 23.07 -7.18 0.56
C GLU A 500 24.39 -6.96 1.29
N THR A 501 24.86 -5.73 1.36
CA THR A 501 26.14 -5.40 2.03
C THR A 501 26.05 -5.46 3.55
N ASP A 502 24.89 -5.16 4.15
CA ASP A 502 24.69 -5.30 5.60
C ASP A 502 24.70 -6.77 6.07
N ARG A 503 24.35 -7.72 5.17
CA ARG A 503 24.37 -9.16 5.41
C ARG A 503 25.58 -9.87 4.78
N HIS A 504 26.59 -9.12 4.36
CA HIS A 504 27.84 -9.63 3.79
C HIS A 504 27.62 -10.55 2.56
N ALA A 505 26.78 -10.14 1.62
CA ALA A 505 26.61 -10.86 0.37
C ALA A 505 27.94 -11.00 -0.36
N ALA A 506 28.19 -12.18 -0.92
CA ALA A 506 29.42 -12.50 -1.64
C ALA A 506 29.13 -13.43 -2.83
N ILE A 507 30.13 -13.62 -3.65
CA ILE A 507 30.14 -14.51 -4.81
C ILE A 507 31.01 -15.70 -4.46
N TYR A 508 30.45 -16.91 -4.56
CA TYR A 508 31.11 -18.17 -4.25
C TYR A 508 31.14 -19.08 -5.46
N LEU A 509 32.26 -19.77 -5.64
CA LEU A 509 32.37 -20.87 -6.59
C LEU A 509 32.18 -22.19 -5.83
N CYS A 510 31.07 -22.86 -6.11
CA CYS A 510 30.66 -24.11 -5.48
C CYS A 510 30.90 -25.27 -6.42
N ARG A 511 31.64 -26.29 -5.95
CA ARG A 511 32.02 -27.51 -6.72
C ARG A 511 31.72 -28.76 -5.92
N GLN A 512 31.70 -29.89 -6.61
CA GLN A 512 31.46 -31.20 -6.01
C GLN A 512 30.10 -31.24 -5.29
N PRO A 513 28.97 -31.16 -6.02
CA PRO A 513 27.66 -31.26 -5.41
C PRO A 513 27.54 -32.61 -4.66
N ARG A 514 26.96 -32.56 -3.46
CA ARG A 514 26.78 -33.74 -2.57
C ARG A 514 25.58 -34.61 -2.99
N GLY A 515 24.97 -34.33 -4.12
CA GLY A 515 23.85 -35.08 -4.70
C GLY A 515 23.47 -34.52 -6.05
N THR A 516 22.52 -35.18 -6.71
CA THR A 516 21.92 -34.64 -7.94
C THR A 516 21.07 -33.40 -7.63
N TRP A 517 20.87 -32.54 -8.60
CA TRP A 517 19.98 -31.38 -8.43
C TRP A 517 18.56 -31.75 -8.00
N ALA A 518 18.03 -32.88 -8.51
CA ALA A 518 16.74 -33.39 -8.08
C ALA A 518 16.69 -33.75 -6.56
N GLN A 519 17.80 -34.19 -6.00
CA GLN A 519 17.90 -34.51 -4.56
C GLN A 519 18.15 -33.25 -3.71
N LEU A 520 18.92 -32.31 -4.23
CA LEU A 520 19.28 -31.07 -3.50
C LEU A 520 18.16 -30.02 -3.57
N TRP A 521 17.44 -29.92 -4.68
CA TRP A 521 16.46 -28.87 -4.94
C TRP A 521 15.38 -28.72 -3.87
N PRO A 522 14.74 -29.78 -3.38
CA PRO A 522 13.78 -29.68 -2.29
C PRO A 522 14.39 -29.16 -0.97
N GLN A 523 15.70 -29.37 -0.76
CA GLN A 523 16.41 -28.95 0.43
C GLN A 523 16.90 -27.49 0.35
N LEU A 524 16.98 -26.94 -0.86
CA LEU A 524 17.32 -25.54 -1.12
C LEU A 524 16.10 -24.62 -1.03
N HIS A 525 14.89 -25.22 -1.00
CA HIS A 525 13.65 -24.47 -0.85
C HIS A 525 13.54 -23.80 0.52
N HIS A 526 13.25 -22.53 0.53
CA HIS A 526 12.94 -21.75 1.73
C HIS A 526 11.96 -20.62 1.38
N VAL A 527 11.21 -20.19 2.39
CA VAL A 527 10.26 -19.08 2.35
C VAL A 527 10.53 -18.15 3.52
N ASP A 528 10.64 -16.83 3.29
CA ASP A 528 10.90 -15.85 4.35
C ASP A 528 10.43 -14.40 4.00
#